data_427043e015c38da5f270604af37fd988
#
_entry.id   427043e015c38da5f270604af37fd988
#
_cell.length_a   1.000
_cell.length_b   1.000
_cell.length_c   1.000
_cell.angle_alpha   90.00
_cell.angle_beta   90.00
_cell.angle_gamma   90.00
#
_symmetry.space_group_name_H-M   'P 1'
#
loop_
_entity.id
_entity.type
_entity.pdbx_description
1 polymer ?
#
loop_
_entity_poly.entity_id
_entity_poly.type
_entity_poly.pdbx_seq_one_letter_code
_entity_poly.pdbx_strand_id
1 'polypeptide(L)'
;MPVAPDHRCNRMNRPMLSDRTADLWTTERDLAEGRWQRMPEPVLSRPPLHSPSIGLLELSTEVVMAREILAFLPATAGVYAGRMEFNDAADIAGLTAVSEVIPAAADLLPGAEWLHAIVYGCTSGTIVLGEQKVRDLIGITRPDVPVVTPIGSVLKALKALKVRRLAVVTPYVDEVNALVARTLTDAGMKIVSARTLGQLTGAQMYLTPPDVFLEAALAADTSEADALFISCTGIAVSPILKKLEDRIGKPVVSSNQAIAWECCQRAGTAADLNRHGRLFSQPLPE
;
A
#
# COMPACT_ATOMS: atom_id res chain seq x y z
N MET A 1 41.59 18.10 2.05
CA MET A 1 40.62 19.19 1.97
C MET A 1 39.64 18.82 0.88
N PRO A 2 38.40 18.47 1.18
CA PRO A 2 37.39 18.22 0.17
C PRO A 2 36.69 19.54 -0.21
N VAL A 3 36.60 19.77 -1.52
CA VAL A 3 35.95 20.93 -2.15
C VAL A 3 34.44 20.80 -1.97
N ALA A 4 33.81 21.83 -1.41
CA ALA A 4 32.37 21.94 -1.28
C ALA A 4 31.70 22.14 -2.67
N PRO A 5 30.50 21.58 -2.93
CA PRO A 5 29.78 21.84 -4.16
C PRO A 5 29.17 23.26 -4.13
N ASP A 6 29.47 24.02 -5.17
CA ASP A 6 28.96 25.37 -5.45
C ASP A 6 27.45 25.31 -5.80
N HIS A 7 26.59 25.60 -4.84
CA HIS A 7 25.16 25.79 -5.02
C HIS A 7 24.86 27.19 -5.57
N ARG A 8 25.36 27.51 -6.76
CA ARG A 8 24.85 28.68 -7.48
C ARG A 8 23.52 28.25 -8.14
N CYS A 9 22.46 28.55 -7.44
CA CYS A 9 21.12 28.62 -8.03
C CYS A 9 21.16 29.59 -9.22
N ASN A 10 21.20 29.02 -10.41
CA ASN A 10 21.14 29.77 -11.67
C ASN A 10 19.74 30.41 -11.72
N ARG A 11 19.64 31.69 -11.29
CA ARG A 11 18.46 32.52 -11.54
C ARG A 11 18.37 32.67 -13.05
N MET A 12 17.64 31.75 -13.68
CA MET A 12 17.19 31.96 -15.05
C MET A 12 16.46 33.30 -15.07
N ASN A 13 17.03 34.24 -15.81
CA ASN A 13 16.39 35.49 -16.23
C ASN A 13 15.01 35.10 -16.81
N ARG A 14 13.97 35.20 -16.03
CA ARG A 14 12.62 35.28 -16.57
C ARG A 14 12.60 36.59 -17.34
N PRO A 15 12.33 36.59 -18.64
CA PRO A 15 12.04 37.84 -19.32
C PRO A 15 10.88 38.48 -18.57
N MET A 16 11.11 39.67 -18.02
CA MET A 16 10.04 40.50 -17.50
C MET A 16 9.03 40.63 -18.63
N LEU A 17 7.77 40.31 -18.34
CA LEU A 17 6.66 40.57 -19.25
C LEU A 17 6.76 42.05 -19.64
N SER A 18 7.33 42.31 -20.80
CA SER A 18 7.45 43.64 -21.32
C SER A 18 6.05 44.20 -21.61
N ASP A 19 5.90 45.52 -21.58
CA ASP A 19 4.71 46.37 -21.77
C ASP A 19 3.76 46.07 -22.96
N ARG A 20 3.77 44.85 -23.51
CA ARG A 20 2.81 44.39 -24.52
C ARG A 20 1.50 43.80 -23.95
N THR A 21 1.28 43.90 -22.62
CA THR A 21 0.10 43.32 -22.00
C THR A 21 -1.12 44.26 -22.00
N ALA A 22 -0.99 45.49 -22.42
CA ALA A 22 -2.11 46.47 -22.37
C ALA A 22 -3.28 46.15 -23.33
N ASP A 23 -3.01 45.38 -24.43
CA ASP A 23 -4.02 45.06 -25.44
C ASP A 23 -4.62 43.65 -25.31
N LEU A 24 -4.39 42.96 -24.21
CA LEU A 24 -4.68 41.57 -24.07
C LEU A 24 -5.80 41.24 -23.07
N TRP A 25 -6.61 42.23 -22.69
CA TRP A 25 -7.74 41.97 -21.78
C TRP A 25 -8.95 41.43 -22.55
N THR A 26 -9.37 40.22 -22.19
CA THR A 26 -10.64 39.65 -22.64
C THR A 26 -11.78 40.51 -22.16
N THR A 27 -12.59 41.05 -23.06
CA THR A 27 -13.74 41.87 -22.70
C THR A 27 -14.88 41.05 -22.11
N GLU A 28 -15.82 41.69 -21.35
CA GLU A 28 -17.02 40.98 -20.87
C GLU A 28 -17.81 40.33 -22.01
N ARG A 29 -17.85 40.98 -23.18
CA ARG A 29 -18.48 40.46 -24.38
C ARG A 29 -17.76 39.19 -24.90
N ASP A 30 -16.42 39.21 -24.91
CA ASP A 30 -15.64 38.03 -25.32
C ASP A 30 -15.90 36.85 -24.39
N LEU A 31 -15.95 37.10 -23.08
CA LEU A 31 -16.26 36.07 -22.10
C LEU A 31 -17.67 35.51 -22.27
N ALA A 32 -18.67 36.39 -22.52
CA ALA A 32 -20.07 36.00 -22.74
C ALA A 32 -20.22 35.16 -24.04
N GLU A 33 -19.39 35.42 -25.05
CA GLU A 33 -19.35 34.69 -26.32
C GLU A 33 -18.42 33.48 -26.32
N GLY A 34 -17.84 33.11 -25.14
CA GLY A 34 -16.92 31.96 -24.97
C GLY A 34 -15.55 32.16 -25.60
N ARG A 35 -15.20 33.40 -25.95
CA ARG A 35 -13.88 33.73 -26.47
C ARG A 35 -12.91 34.05 -25.32
N TRP A 36 -12.13 33.04 -24.96
CA TRP A 36 -11.09 33.16 -23.93
C TRP A 36 -9.74 33.43 -24.57
N GLN A 37 -9.01 34.36 -23.98
CA GLN A 37 -7.64 34.59 -24.43
C GLN A 37 -6.76 33.41 -24.06
N ARG A 38 -6.15 32.80 -25.07
CA ARG A 38 -5.20 31.70 -24.85
C ARG A 38 -3.87 32.26 -24.37
N MET A 39 -3.38 31.72 -23.27
CA MET A 39 -2.01 31.92 -22.85
C MET A 39 -1.05 31.29 -23.88
N PRO A 40 0.19 31.80 -23.98
CA PRO A 40 1.22 31.13 -24.76
C PRO A 40 1.32 29.68 -24.38
N GLU A 41 1.56 28.80 -25.37
CA GLU A 41 1.66 27.38 -25.14
C GLU A 41 2.75 27.10 -24.08
N PRO A 42 2.42 26.46 -22.95
CA PRO A 42 3.40 26.20 -21.90
C PRO A 42 4.42 25.16 -22.40
N VAL A 43 5.67 25.33 -22.01
CA VAL A 43 6.65 24.27 -22.16
C VAL A 43 6.25 23.15 -21.18
N LEU A 44 5.75 22.05 -21.73
CA LEU A 44 5.35 20.90 -20.95
C LEU A 44 6.60 20.22 -20.41
N SER A 45 6.65 20.04 -19.09
CA SER A 45 7.68 19.23 -18.44
C SER A 45 6.99 18.13 -17.64
N ARG A 46 7.62 16.95 -17.63
CA ARG A 46 7.14 15.86 -16.77
C ARG A 46 7.27 16.28 -15.32
N PRO A 47 6.19 16.27 -14.51
CA PRO A 47 6.30 16.55 -13.09
C PRO A 47 7.17 15.47 -12.43
N PRO A 48 7.90 15.79 -11.35
CA PRO A 48 8.61 14.78 -10.60
C PRO A 48 7.62 13.70 -10.13
N LEU A 49 7.98 12.43 -10.31
CA LEU A 49 7.19 11.33 -9.79
C LEU A 49 7.14 11.42 -8.25
N HIS A 50 5.98 11.17 -7.71
CA HIS A 50 5.87 10.85 -6.29
C HIS A 50 6.72 9.61 -5.98
N SER A 51 7.31 9.55 -4.78
CA SER A 51 8.16 8.42 -4.42
C SER A 51 7.85 7.95 -2.98
N PRO A 52 7.39 6.70 -2.84
CA PRO A 52 6.94 5.79 -3.90
C PRO A 52 5.67 6.28 -4.60
N SER A 53 5.46 5.85 -5.84
CA SER A 53 4.25 6.07 -6.62
C SER A 53 3.60 4.70 -6.87
N ILE A 54 2.42 4.46 -6.36
CA ILE A 54 1.76 3.14 -6.37
C ILE A 54 0.34 3.19 -6.92
N GLY A 55 0.01 2.25 -7.80
CA GLY A 55 -1.37 1.91 -8.12
C GLY A 55 -1.91 0.99 -7.04
N LEU A 56 -3.06 1.28 -6.46
CA LEU A 56 -3.67 0.49 -5.41
C LEU A 56 -5.01 -0.07 -5.87
N LEU A 57 -5.12 -1.38 -6.03
CA LEU A 57 -6.36 -2.07 -6.36
C LEU A 57 -7.08 -2.49 -5.09
N GLU A 58 -8.11 -1.76 -4.70
CA GLU A 58 -8.91 -2.01 -3.51
C GLU A 58 -10.25 -2.67 -3.84
N LEU A 59 -10.78 -3.47 -2.92
CA LEU A 59 -12.16 -3.96 -3.02
C LEU A 59 -13.14 -2.78 -2.99
N SER A 60 -14.26 -2.86 -3.71
CA SER A 60 -15.21 -1.74 -3.85
C SER A 60 -15.80 -1.27 -2.52
N THR A 61 -15.90 -2.16 -1.54
CA THR A 61 -16.41 -1.86 -0.19
C THR A 61 -15.31 -1.37 0.77
N GLU A 62 -14.03 -1.42 0.37
CA GLU A 62 -12.88 -1.06 1.22
C GLU A 62 -12.86 0.44 1.54
N VAL A 63 -12.66 0.80 2.82
CA VAL A 63 -12.65 2.19 3.30
C VAL A 63 -11.47 2.52 4.22
N VAL A 64 -10.58 1.56 4.47
CA VAL A 64 -9.52 1.66 5.48
C VAL A 64 -8.12 1.62 4.86
N MET A 65 -7.90 0.77 3.87
CA MET A 65 -6.58 0.39 3.38
C MET A 65 -5.74 1.57 2.87
N ALA A 66 -6.31 2.43 2.03
CA ALA A 66 -5.56 3.57 1.48
C ALA A 66 -5.03 4.47 2.60
N ARG A 67 -5.83 4.74 3.63
CA ARG A 67 -5.43 5.52 4.80
C ARG A 67 -4.35 4.81 5.62
N GLU A 68 -4.48 3.50 5.81
CA GLU A 68 -3.52 2.69 6.55
C GLU A 68 -2.17 2.65 5.83
N ILE A 69 -2.14 2.44 4.50
CA ILE A 69 -0.90 2.48 3.72
C ILE A 69 -0.25 3.86 3.80
N LEU A 70 -1.02 4.94 3.63
CA LEU A 70 -0.51 6.32 3.72
C LEU A 70 0.08 6.64 5.09
N ALA A 71 -0.39 6.00 6.17
CA ALA A 71 0.17 6.18 7.50
C ALA A 71 1.64 5.70 7.60
N PHE A 72 2.06 4.79 6.72
CA PHE A 72 3.42 4.22 6.66
C PHE A 72 4.29 4.80 5.54
N LEU A 73 3.69 5.51 4.59
CA LEU A 73 4.41 6.09 3.47
C LEU A 73 4.95 7.49 3.80
N PRO A 74 6.04 7.93 3.14
CA PRO A 74 6.50 9.31 3.26
C PRO A 74 5.51 10.27 2.61
N ALA A 75 5.54 11.55 3.01
CA ALA A 75 4.67 12.59 2.47
C ALA A 75 4.84 12.82 0.95
N THR A 76 5.95 12.35 0.37
CA THR A 76 6.23 12.39 -1.07
C THR A 76 5.55 11.29 -1.86
N ALA A 77 4.90 10.32 -1.19
CA ALA A 77 4.25 9.21 -1.86
C ALA A 77 3.01 9.63 -2.66
N GLY A 78 2.79 8.95 -3.78
CA GLY A 78 1.56 9.03 -4.56
C GLY A 78 0.81 7.70 -4.53
N VAL A 79 -0.47 7.73 -4.19
CA VAL A 79 -1.35 6.54 -4.19
C VAL A 79 -2.50 6.79 -5.16
N TYR A 80 -2.60 5.94 -6.17
CA TYR A 80 -3.64 6.00 -7.20
C TYR A 80 -4.56 4.78 -7.04
N ALA A 81 -5.70 4.97 -6.38
CA ALA A 81 -6.62 3.89 -6.06
C ALA A 81 -7.58 3.57 -7.23
N GLY A 82 -7.64 2.30 -7.60
CA GLY A 82 -8.67 1.69 -8.43
C GLY A 82 -9.55 0.76 -7.60
N ARG A 83 -10.81 0.59 -7.98
CA ARG A 83 -11.77 -0.26 -7.26
C ARG A 83 -12.07 -1.53 -8.05
N MET A 84 -12.07 -2.66 -7.35
CA MET A 84 -12.50 -3.97 -7.85
C MET A 84 -13.86 -4.28 -7.26
N GLU A 85 -14.84 -4.65 -8.11
CA GLU A 85 -16.17 -5.03 -7.65
C GLU A 85 -16.08 -6.19 -6.63
N PHE A 86 -16.83 -6.06 -5.53
CA PHE A 86 -16.84 -7.04 -4.45
C PHE A 86 -18.18 -7.01 -3.72
N ASN A 87 -18.73 -8.18 -3.45
CA ASN A 87 -20.02 -8.36 -2.80
C ASN A 87 -20.00 -8.38 -1.27
N ASP A 88 -18.88 -7.97 -0.68
CA ASP A 88 -18.61 -7.91 0.78
C ASP A 88 -18.54 -9.29 1.48
N ALA A 89 -18.59 -10.40 0.77
CA ALA A 89 -18.41 -11.75 1.34
C ALA A 89 -16.92 -12.13 1.32
N ALA A 90 -16.28 -12.12 2.48
CA ALA A 90 -14.86 -12.43 2.63
C ALA A 90 -14.60 -13.93 2.88
N ASP A 91 -15.42 -14.79 2.28
CA ASP A 91 -15.24 -16.24 2.19
C ASP A 91 -14.48 -16.64 0.90
N ILE A 92 -14.21 -17.92 0.74
CA ILE A 92 -13.45 -18.43 -0.42
C ILE A 92 -14.17 -18.10 -1.73
N ALA A 93 -15.50 -18.21 -1.79
CA ALA A 93 -16.28 -17.99 -3.01
C ALA A 93 -16.26 -16.49 -3.41
N GLY A 94 -16.57 -15.60 -2.48
CA GLY A 94 -16.56 -14.15 -2.71
C GLY A 94 -15.17 -13.63 -3.09
N LEU A 95 -14.13 -14.09 -2.41
CA LEU A 95 -12.74 -13.72 -2.72
C LEU A 95 -12.26 -14.27 -4.07
N THR A 96 -12.75 -15.45 -4.48
CA THR A 96 -12.44 -16.02 -5.80
C THR A 96 -13.09 -15.22 -6.93
N ALA A 97 -14.31 -14.77 -6.75
CA ALA A 97 -15.06 -14.00 -7.76
C ALA A 97 -14.34 -12.69 -8.15
N VAL A 98 -13.58 -12.06 -7.24
CA VAL A 98 -12.81 -10.84 -7.54
C VAL A 98 -11.82 -11.05 -8.69
N SER A 99 -11.39 -12.28 -8.96
CA SER A 99 -10.45 -12.57 -10.06
C SER A 99 -10.94 -12.11 -11.44
N GLU A 100 -12.24 -12.05 -11.65
CA GLU A 100 -12.85 -11.67 -12.94
C GLU A 100 -12.70 -10.19 -13.26
N VAL A 101 -12.59 -9.35 -12.22
CA VAL A 101 -12.56 -7.89 -12.38
C VAL A 101 -11.15 -7.28 -12.24
N ILE A 102 -10.15 -8.06 -11.82
CA ILE A 102 -8.77 -7.58 -11.64
C ILE A 102 -8.19 -6.93 -12.90
N PRO A 103 -8.27 -7.54 -14.11
CA PRO A 103 -7.66 -6.95 -15.30
C PRO A 103 -8.27 -5.59 -15.67
N ALA A 104 -9.60 -5.48 -15.62
CA ALA A 104 -10.29 -4.23 -15.94
C ALA A 104 -9.99 -3.13 -14.92
N ALA A 105 -9.93 -3.45 -13.62
CA ALA A 105 -9.56 -2.49 -12.59
C ALA A 105 -8.09 -2.03 -12.74
N ALA A 106 -7.18 -2.94 -13.08
CA ALA A 106 -5.78 -2.60 -13.31
C ALA A 106 -5.60 -1.69 -14.53
N ASP A 107 -6.42 -1.86 -15.55
CA ASP A 107 -6.38 -1.03 -16.77
C ASP A 107 -6.73 0.44 -16.52
N LEU A 108 -7.51 0.72 -15.49
CA LEU A 108 -7.90 2.08 -15.11
C LEU A 108 -6.84 2.85 -14.31
N LEU A 109 -5.75 2.19 -13.89
CA LEU A 109 -4.66 2.85 -13.20
C LEU A 109 -3.83 3.72 -14.16
N PRO A 110 -3.07 4.71 -13.66
CA PRO A 110 -2.13 5.49 -14.48
C PRO A 110 -1.17 4.61 -15.28
N GLY A 111 -0.63 5.14 -16.38
CA GLY A 111 0.34 4.43 -17.21
C GLY A 111 1.55 3.94 -16.42
N ALA A 112 2.22 2.90 -16.94
CA ALA A 112 3.36 2.25 -16.28
C ALA A 112 4.49 3.23 -15.90
N GLU A 113 4.67 4.25 -16.71
CA GLU A 113 5.68 5.29 -16.50
C GLU A 113 5.43 6.17 -15.26
N TRP A 114 4.25 6.08 -14.65
CA TRP A 114 3.86 6.82 -13.45
C TRP A 114 3.88 5.99 -12.18
N LEU A 115 4.15 4.68 -12.27
CA LEU A 115 4.03 3.75 -11.16
C LEU A 115 5.34 3.01 -10.88
N HIS A 116 5.71 2.91 -9.60
CA HIS A 116 6.78 2.03 -9.15
C HIS A 116 6.28 0.60 -8.90
N ALA A 117 5.00 0.46 -8.57
CA ALA A 117 4.35 -0.84 -8.37
C ALA A 117 2.82 -0.72 -8.45
N ILE A 118 2.15 -1.85 -8.72
CA ILE A 118 0.72 -2.04 -8.49
C ILE A 118 0.56 -2.96 -7.28
N VAL A 119 -0.22 -2.51 -6.31
CA VAL A 119 -0.55 -3.25 -5.09
C VAL A 119 -1.92 -3.89 -5.25
N TYR A 120 -2.02 -5.19 -5.07
CA TYR A 120 -3.31 -5.89 -4.93
C TYR A 120 -3.79 -5.78 -3.48
N GLY A 121 -4.94 -5.17 -3.27
CA GLY A 121 -5.40 -4.68 -1.98
C GLY A 121 -6.18 -5.68 -1.12
N CYS A 122 -5.87 -6.98 -1.17
CA CYS A 122 -6.55 -7.96 -0.33
C CYS A 122 -5.62 -9.11 0.09
N THR A 123 -5.38 -9.26 1.40
CA THR A 123 -4.51 -10.33 1.91
C THR A 123 -5.15 -11.70 1.73
N SER A 124 -6.39 -11.88 2.20
CA SER A 124 -7.13 -13.14 2.05
C SER A 124 -7.39 -13.47 0.58
N GLY A 125 -7.74 -12.47 -0.25
CA GLY A 125 -7.90 -12.66 -1.69
C GLY A 125 -6.61 -13.14 -2.37
N THR A 126 -5.44 -12.61 -1.98
CA THR A 126 -4.16 -13.11 -2.50
C THR A 126 -3.91 -14.57 -2.11
N ILE A 127 -4.25 -14.94 -0.88
CA ILE A 127 -4.07 -16.31 -0.37
C ILE A 127 -5.01 -17.29 -1.08
N VAL A 128 -6.27 -16.90 -1.27
CA VAL A 128 -7.28 -17.72 -1.95
C VAL A 128 -6.96 -17.92 -3.43
N LEU A 129 -6.58 -16.84 -4.13
CA LEU A 129 -6.25 -16.88 -5.56
C LEU A 129 -4.87 -17.47 -5.85
N GLY A 130 -3.93 -17.27 -4.94
CA GLY A 130 -2.50 -17.49 -5.16
C GLY A 130 -1.82 -16.27 -5.78
N GLU A 131 -0.61 -15.96 -5.29
CA GLU A 131 0.16 -14.77 -5.74
C GLU A 131 0.40 -14.75 -7.25
N GLN A 132 0.75 -15.91 -7.83
CA GLN A 132 1.07 -15.98 -9.25
C GLN A 132 -0.15 -15.61 -10.10
N LYS A 133 -1.33 -16.16 -9.78
CA LYS A 133 -2.57 -15.83 -10.49
C LYS A 133 -2.92 -14.35 -10.39
N VAL A 134 -2.74 -13.72 -9.23
CA VAL A 134 -2.95 -12.27 -9.08
C VAL A 134 -1.99 -11.49 -9.97
N ARG A 135 -0.70 -11.86 -10.02
CA ARG A 135 0.29 -11.24 -10.91
C ARG A 135 -0.08 -11.38 -12.38
N ASP A 136 -0.48 -12.58 -12.79
CA ASP A 136 -0.85 -12.87 -14.17
C ASP A 136 -2.07 -12.06 -14.61
N LEU A 137 -3.09 -11.95 -13.74
CA LEU A 137 -4.30 -11.17 -14.03
C LEU A 137 -4.03 -9.67 -14.16
N ILE A 138 -3.20 -9.09 -13.29
CA ILE A 138 -2.76 -7.69 -13.40
C ILE A 138 -1.90 -7.52 -14.66
N GLY A 139 -1.03 -8.49 -14.94
CA GLY A 139 -0.12 -8.49 -16.09
C GLY A 139 -0.83 -8.52 -17.44
N ILE A 140 -2.11 -8.90 -17.53
CA ILE A 140 -2.89 -8.85 -18.78
C ILE A 140 -2.90 -7.42 -19.35
N THR A 141 -3.07 -6.42 -18.50
CA THR A 141 -3.17 -5.00 -18.92
C THR A 141 -1.97 -4.15 -18.49
N ARG A 142 -1.19 -4.62 -17.52
CA ARG A 142 -0.04 -3.92 -16.93
C ARG A 142 1.21 -4.81 -16.84
N PRO A 143 1.72 -5.35 -17.97
CA PRO A 143 2.82 -6.32 -17.95
C PRO A 143 4.15 -5.73 -17.44
N ASP A 144 4.35 -4.42 -17.61
CA ASP A 144 5.63 -3.75 -17.32
C ASP A 144 5.70 -3.16 -15.90
N VAL A 145 4.66 -3.32 -15.08
CA VAL A 145 4.62 -2.75 -13.72
C VAL A 145 4.79 -3.87 -12.69
N PRO A 146 5.76 -3.76 -11.75
CA PRO A 146 5.90 -4.72 -10.67
C PRO A 146 4.63 -4.83 -9.83
N VAL A 147 4.21 -6.07 -9.52
CA VAL A 147 3.04 -6.34 -8.68
C VAL A 147 3.49 -6.68 -7.26
N VAL A 148 2.94 -5.96 -6.30
CA VAL A 148 3.11 -6.19 -4.86
C VAL A 148 1.83 -6.80 -4.30
N THR A 149 1.96 -7.91 -3.58
CA THR A 149 0.85 -8.61 -2.94
C THR A 149 1.00 -8.56 -1.43
N PRO A 150 -0.09 -8.42 -0.66
CA PRO A 150 -0.02 -8.31 0.81
C PRO A 150 0.74 -9.46 1.45
N ILE A 151 0.37 -10.71 1.15
CA ILE A 151 1.04 -11.87 1.77
C ILE A 151 2.48 -12.02 1.29
N GLY A 152 2.79 -11.71 0.03
CA GLY A 152 4.16 -11.71 -0.49
C GLY A 152 5.03 -10.69 0.22
N SER A 153 4.51 -9.48 0.50
CA SER A 153 5.21 -8.46 1.30
C SER A 153 5.43 -8.92 2.73
N VAL A 154 4.42 -9.55 3.35
CA VAL A 154 4.54 -10.10 4.71
C VAL A 154 5.62 -11.18 4.79
N LEU A 155 5.65 -12.13 3.84
CA LEU A 155 6.66 -13.18 3.82
C LEU A 155 8.08 -12.62 3.66
N LYS A 156 8.27 -11.60 2.82
CA LYS A 156 9.53 -10.87 2.70
C LYS A 156 9.89 -10.14 4.00
N ALA A 157 8.92 -9.50 4.65
CA ALA A 157 9.12 -8.82 5.92
C ALA A 157 9.56 -9.79 7.02
N LEU A 158 8.90 -10.95 7.13
CA LEU A 158 9.26 -11.99 8.10
C LEU A 158 10.65 -12.58 7.82
N LYS A 159 11.02 -12.77 6.54
CA LYS A 159 12.37 -13.18 6.13
C LYS A 159 13.42 -12.13 6.52
N ALA A 160 13.16 -10.85 6.26
CA ALA A 160 14.05 -9.74 6.60
C ALA A 160 14.28 -9.64 8.12
N LEU A 161 13.24 -9.85 8.90
CA LEU A 161 13.28 -9.88 10.38
C LEU A 161 13.81 -11.21 10.95
N LYS A 162 14.16 -12.19 10.10
CA LYS A 162 14.67 -13.53 10.49
C LYS A 162 13.70 -14.30 11.41
N VAL A 163 12.40 -14.10 11.23
CA VAL A 163 11.34 -14.75 11.99
C VAL A 163 11.19 -16.21 11.54
N ARG A 164 10.95 -17.11 12.51
CA ARG A 164 10.64 -18.52 12.25
C ARG A 164 9.41 -18.98 13.01
N ARG A 165 9.15 -18.46 14.20
CA ARG A 165 8.03 -18.78 15.08
C ARG A 165 7.11 -17.55 15.16
N LEU A 166 5.85 -17.74 14.80
CA LEU A 166 4.93 -16.63 14.57
C LEU A 166 3.69 -16.77 15.44
N ALA A 167 3.32 -15.70 16.15
CA ALA A 167 1.98 -15.49 16.65
C ALA A 167 1.16 -14.78 15.57
N VAL A 168 -0.09 -15.18 15.34
CA VAL A 168 -0.93 -14.68 14.25
C VAL A 168 -2.26 -14.18 14.78
N VAL A 169 -2.69 -13.00 14.28
CA VAL A 169 -4.03 -12.47 14.49
C VAL A 169 -4.69 -12.22 13.15
N THR A 170 -5.91 -12.67 12.98
CA THR A 170 -6.71 -12.48 11.77
C THR A 170 -8.13 -12.05 12.12
N PRO A 171 -8.85 -11.36 11.23
CA PRO A 171 -10.30 -11.18 11.39
C PRO A 171 -11.11 -12.32 10.77
N TYR A 172 -10.52 -13.24 10.02
CA TYR A 172 -11.20 -14.13 9.07
C TYR A 172 -11.98 -15.27 9.69
N VAL A 173 -12.90 -15.86 8.90
CA VAL A 173 -13.57 -17.12 9.18
C VAL A 173 -12.61 -18.30 9.08
N ASP A 174 -12.99 -19.45 9.67
CA ASP A 174 -12.09 -20.61 9.83
C ASP A 174 -11.56 -21.17 8.51
N GLU A 175 -12.36 -21.22 7.46
CA GLU A 175 -11.92 -21.73 6.16
C GLU A 175 -10.81 -20.87 5.52
N VAL A 176 -10.89 -19.55 5.69
CA VAL A 176 -9.84 -18.62 5.24
C VAL A 176 -8.61 -18.71 6.15
N ASN A 177 -8.82 -18.85 7.46
CA ASN A 177 -7.73 -19.05 8.42
C ASN A 177 -6.93 -20.33 8.14
N ALA A 178 -7.58 -21.41 7.70
CA ALA A 178 -6.89 -22.63 7.29
C ALA A 178 -5.93 -22.40 6.12
N LEU A 179 -6.32 -21.56 5.15
CA LEU A 179 -5.46 -21.17 4.02
C LEU A 179 -4.31 -20.25 4.47
N VAL A 180 -4.58 -19.30 5.38
CA VAL A 180 -3.53 -18.46 5.99
C VAL A 180 -2.47 -19.31 6.68
N ALA A 181 -2.92 -20.26 7.52
CA ALA A 181 -2.03 -21.15 8.24
C ALA A 181 -1.17 -22.00 7.28
N ARG A 182 -1.79 -22.55 6.23
CA ARG A 182 -1.08 -23.31 5.20
C ARG A 182 -0.03 -22.45 4.51
N THR A 183 -0.41 -21.27 4.02
CA THR A 183 0.50 -20.35 3.31
C THR A 183 1.73 -19.99 4.15
N LEU A 184 1.53 -19.68 5.42
CA LEU A 184 2.63 -19.35 6.35
C LEU A 184 3.51 -20.59 6.63
N THR A 185 2.90 -21.77 6.81
CA THR A 185 3.64 -23.01 7.07
C THR A 185 4.45 -23.46 5.85
N ASP A 186 3.87 -23.38 4.65
CA ASP A 186 4.55 -23.71 3.39
C ASP A 186 5.74 -22.77 3.13
N ALA A 187 5.67 -21.53 3.62
CA ALA A 187 6.78 -20.57 3.61
C ALA A 187 7.81 -20.79 4.74
N GLY A 188 7.69 -21.89 5.51
CA GLY A 188 8.64 -22.27 6.55
C GLY A 188 8.42 -21.59 7.91
N MET A 189 7.27 -20.95 8.14
CA MET A 189 6.92 -20.37 9.43
C MET A 189 6.27 -21.43 10.33
N LYS A 190 6.66 -21.47 11.62
CA LYS A 190 5.95 -22.26 12.65
C LYS A 190 4.96 -21.33 13.37
N ILE A 191 3.68 -21.56 13.20
CA ILE A 191 2.66 -20.83 13.98
C ILE A 191 2.63 -21.44 15.39
N VAL A 192 2.92 -20.64 16.41
CA VAL A 192 2.98 -21.07 17.82
C VAL A 192 1.76 -20.59 18.61
N SER A 193 1.06 -19.58 18.11
CA SER A 193 -0.21 -19.09 18.68
C SER A 193 -1.01 -18.39 17.59
N ALA A 194 -2.33 -18.48 17.67
CA ALA A 194 -3.23 -17.79 16.76
C ALA A 194 -4.51 -17.31 17.47
N ARG A 195 -5.04 -16.18 17.01
CA ARG A 195 -6.35 -15.64 17.40
C ARG A 195 -7.08 -15.15 16.15
N THR A 196 -8.41 -15.30 16.14
CA THR A 196 -9.27 -14.79 15.08
C THR A 196 -10.49 -14.11 15.65
N LEU A 197 -11.06 -13.16 14.88
CA LEU A 197 -12.34 -12.53 15.20
C LEU A 197 -13.52 -13.22 14.51
N GLY A 198 -13.28 -14.13 13.54
CA GLY A 198 -14.31 -14.91 12.86
C GLY A 198 -15.29 -14.07 12.02
N GLN A 199 -14.83 -12.99 11.42
CA GLN A 199 -15.65 -12.04 10.65
C GLN A 199 -15.81 -12.49 9.20
N LEU A 200 -17.05 -12.46 8.71
CA LEU A 200 -17.39 -12.89 7.35
C LEU A 200 -17.40 -11.75 6.33
N THR A 201 -17.70 -10.52 6.74
CA THR A 201 -17.87 -9.39 5.83
C THR A 201 -16.75 -8.36 5.98
N GLY A 202 -16.43 -7.67 4.88
CA GLY A 202 -15.53 -6.52 4.92
C GLY A 202 -16.02 -5.46 5.89
N ALA A 203 -17.32 -5.16 5.89
CA ALA A 203 -17.92 -4.19 6.80
C ALA A 203 -17.64 -4.51 8.29
N GLN A 204 -17.69 -5.77 8.72
CA GLN A 204 -17.32 -6.15 10.08
C GLN A 204 -15.85 -5.81 10.37
N MET A 205 -14.95 -6.09 9.41
CA MET A 205 -13.53 -5.83 9.54
C MET A 205 -13.23 -4.33 9.62
N TYR A 206 -13.82 -3.53 8.72
CA TYR A 206 -13.60 -2.07 8.65
C TYR A 206 -14.09 -1.33 9.89
N LEU A 207 -15.18 -1.82 10.50
CA LEU A 207 -15.80 -1.22 11.67
C LEU A 207 -15.18 -1.69 12.99
N THR A 208 -14.29 -2.68 12.97
CA THR A 208 -13.63 -3.16 14.19
C THR A 208 -12.59 -2.15 14.67
N PRO A 209 -12.73 -1.65 15.90
CA PRO A 209 -11.80 -0.69 16.48
C PRO A 209 -10.38 -1.25 16.61
N PRO A 210 -9.33 -0.43 16.49
CA PRO A 210 -7.92 -0.83 16.66
C PRO A 210 -7.66 -1.54 18.00
N ASP A 211 -8.31 -1.13 19.07
CA ASP A 211 -8.10 -1.70 20.41
C ASP A 211 -8.51 -3.18 20.49
N VAL A 212 -9.50 -3.63 19.70
CA VAL A 212 -9.88 -5.04 19.60
C VAL A 212 -8.72 -5.87 19.04
N PHE A 213 -8.02 -5.34 18.01
CA PHE A 213 -6.83 -5.98 17.47
C PHE A 213 -5.65 -5.93 18.44
N LEU A 214 -5.52 -4.86 19.23
CA LEU A 214 -4.53 -4.78 20.30
C LEU A 214 -4.74 -5.88 21.35
N GLU A 215 -5.98 -6.06 21.81
CA GLU A 215 -6.33 -7.11 22.79
C GLU A 215 -6.08 -8.51 22.21
N ALA A 216 -6.52 -8.76 20.98
CA ALA A 216 -6.30 -10.03 20.30
C ALA A 216 -4.80 -10.32 20.13
N ALA A 217 -4.00 -9.30 19.79
CA ALA A 217 -2.56 -9.41 19.62
C ALA A 217 -1.85 -9.72 20.94
N LEU A 218 -2.23 -9.05 22.03
CA LEU A 218 -1.71 -9.34 23.38
C LEU A 218 -2.10 -10.75 23.86
N ALA A 219 -3.31 -11.21 23.52
CA ALA A 219 -3.75 -12.57 23.82
C ALA A 219 -3.09 -13.64 22.95
N ALA A 220 -2.57 -13.26 21.77
CA ALA A 220 -1.83 -14.15 20.90
C ALA A 220 -0.34 -14.20 21.25
N ASP A 221 0.22 -13.17 21.88
CA ASP A 221 1.64 -13.12 22.21
C ASP A 221 2.03 -14.25 23.18
N THR A 222 3.17 -14.85 22.93
CA THR A 222 3.73 -15.94 23.75
C THR A 222 5.25 -15.87 23.73
N SER A 223 5.91 -16.33 24.79
CA SER A 223 7.38 -16.36 24.87
C SER A 223 8.03 -17.17 23.73
N GLU A 224 7.28 -18.08 23.11
CA GLU A 224 7.80 -18.89 22.00
C GLU A 224 7.81 -18.15 20.66
N ALA A 225 7.00 -17.08 20.48
CA ALA A 225 6.94 -16.34 19.23
C ALA A 225 8.14 -15.41 19.06
N ASP A 226 8.73 -15.42 17.85
CA ASP A 226 9.79 -14.48 17.45
C ASP A 226 9.19 -13.13 17.02
N ALA A 227 7.96 -13.12 16.48
CA ALA A 227 7.22 -11.96 16.04
C ALA A 227 5.70 -12.21 16.07
N LEU A 228 4.93 -11.13 15.91
CA LEU A 228 3.48 -11.15 15.78
C LEU A 228 3.07 -10.61 14.40
N PHE A 229 2.15 -11.29 13.73
CA PHE A 229 1.55 -10.87 12.45
C PHE A 229 0.06 -10.60 12.62
N ILE A 230 -0.38 -9.39 12.25
CA ILE A 230 -1.78 -9.02 12.18
C ILE A 230 -2.20 -8.97 10.71
N SER A 231 -2.98 -9.94 10.28
CA SER A 231 -3.35 -10.16 8.89
C SER A 231 -4.64 -9.41 8.56
N CYS A 232 -4.68 -8.72 7.51
CA CYS A 232 -5.75 -8.10 6.73
C CYS A 232 -5.34 -6.70 6.26
N THR A 233 -5.81 -6.30 5.08
CA THR A 233 -5.66 -4.94 4.56
C THR A 233 -6.78 -4.01 5.01
N GLY A 234 -7.99 -4.56 5.25
CA GLY A 234 -9.18 -3.80 5.64
C GLY A 234 -9.32 -3.58 7.16
N ILE A 235 -8.23 -3.43 7.90
CA ILE A 235 -8.25 -3.19 9.34
C ILE A 235 -7.35 -2.01 9.71
N ALA A 236 -7.82 -1.19 10.66
CA ALA A 236 -7.10 -0.01 11.12
C ALA A 236 -6.17 -0.36 12.28
N VAL A 237 -4.92 -0.74 11.99
CA VAL A 237 -3.95 -1.14 13.03
C VAL A 237 -2.70 -0.24 13.09
N SER A 238 -2.50 0.66 12.15
CA SER A 238 -1.35 1.58 12.17
C SER A 238 -1.21 2.36 13.48
N PRO A 239 -2.26 2.79 14.18
CA PRO A 239 -2.13 3.53 15.44
C PRO A 239 -1.60 2.69 16.61
N ILE A 240 -1.71 1.36 16.54
CA ILE A 240 -1.36 0.47 17.63
C ILE A 240 -0.03 -0.27 17.41
N LEU A 241 0.43 -0.44 16.16
CA LEU A 241 1.57 -1.32 15.84
C LEU A 241 2.84 -0.99 16.62
N LYS A 242 3.27 0.29 16.61
CA LYS A 242 4.50 0.69 17.32
C LYS A 242 4.37 0.50 18.83
N LYS A 243 3.23 0.87 19.41
CA LYS A 243 2.97 0.68 20.86
C LYS A 243 2.96 -0.79 21.24
N LEU A 244 2.36 -1.64 20.38
CA LEU A 244 2.33 -3.09 20.60
C LEU A 244 3.73 -3.67 20.52
N GLU A 245 4.51 -3.31 19.50
CA GLU A 245 5.91 -3.75 19.33
C GLU A 245 6.77 -3.38 20.54
N ASP A 246 6.64 -2.16 21.07
CA ASP A 246 7.33 -1.70 22.26
C ASP A 246 6.93 -2.48 23.50
N ARG A 247 5.63 -2.78 23.62
CA ARG A 247 5.08 -3.48 24.79
C ARG A 247 5.50 -4.95 24.87
N ILE A 248 5.46 -5.66 23.72
CA ILE A 248 5.82 -7.09 23.70
C ILE A 248 7.32 -7.34 23.48
N GLY A 249 8.08 -6.30 23.10
CA GLY A 249 9.53 -6.37 22.87
C GLY A 249 9.93 -7.17 21.62
N LYS A 250 8.99 -7.49 20.72
CA LYS A 250 9.19 -8.30 19.51
C LYS A 250 8.69 -7.54 18.28
N PRO A 251 9.19 -7.85 17.06
CA PRO A 251 8.64 -7.30 15.84
C PRO A 251 7.14 -7.56 15.70
N VAL A 252 6.40 -6.55 15.27
CA VAL A 252 4.99 -6.65 14.90
C VAL A 252 4.86 -6.25 13.43
N VAL A 253 4.24 -7.12 12.63
CA VAL A 253 4.04 -6.91 11.21
C VAL A 253 2.54 -6.87 10.91
N SER A 254 2.09 -5.89 10.13
CA SER A 254 0.75 -5.91 9.51
C SER A 254 0.86 -5.98 7.99
N SER A 255 -0.24 -6.40 7.33
CA SER A 255 -0.28 -6.47 5.86
C SER A 255 0.01 -5.11 5.23
N ASN A 256 -0.64 -4.04 5.69
CA ASN A 256 -0.48 -2.69 5.14
C ASN A 256 0.93 -2.12 5.40
N GLN A 257 1.49 -2.37 6.58
CA GLN A 257 2.86 -1.98 6.91
C GLN A 257 3.88 -2.68 6.00
N ALA A 258 3.73 -3.98 5.78
CA ALA A 258 4.63 -4.76 4.92
C ALA A 258 4.57 -4.31 3.45
N ILE A 259 3.37 -4.01 2.94
CA ILE A 259 3.18 -3.43 1.60
C ILE A 259 3.91 -2.09 1.49
N ALA A 260 3.66 -1.17 2.41
CA ALA A 260 4.27 0.16 2.38
C ALA A 260 5.80 0.07 2.46
N TRP A 261 6.33 -0.79 3.33
CA TRP A 261 7.76 -1.07 3.42
C TRP A 261 8.34 -1.59 2.10
N GLU A 262 7.71 -2.60 1.46
CA GLU A 262 8.19 -3.12 0.17
C GLU A 262 8.15 -2.04 -0.92
N CYS A 263 7.08 -1.24 -0.98
CA CYS A 263 6.96 -0.15 -1.96
C CYS A 263 8.05 0.92 -1.77
N CYS A 264 8.37 1.30 -0.53
CA CYS A 264 9.47 2.22 -0.23
C CYS A 264 10.83 1.64 -0.67
N GLN A 265 11.09 0.37 -0.36
CA GLN A 265 12.34 -0.29 -0.74
C GLN A 265 12.50 -0.36 -2.27
N ARG A 266 11.43 -0.71 -3.02
CA ARG A 266 11.45 -0.75 -4.48
C ARG A 266 11.68 0.61 -5.12
N ALA A 267 11.15 1.67 -4.53
CA ALA A 267 11.31 3.03 -5.01
C ALA A 267 12.63 3.69 -4.54
N GLY A 268 13.45 3.00 -3.74
CA GLY A 268 14.66 3.57 -3.15
C GLY A 268 14.38 4.75 -2.22
N THR A 269 13.17 4.79 -1.62
CA THR A 269 12.73 5.90 -0.77
C THR A 269 12.95 5.56 0.69
N ALA A 270 13.63 6.47 1.42
CA ALA A 270 13.77 6.34 2.87
C ALA A 270 12.44 6.62 3.56
N ALA A 271 11.98 5.69 4.39
CA ALA A 271 10.85 5.91 5.31
C ALA A 271 11.37 6.40 6.67
N ASP A 272 10.49 7.02 7.47
CA ASP A 272 10.81 7.38 8.85
C ASP A 272 10.89 6.12 9.72
N LEU A 273 12.12 5.64 9.90
CA LEU A 273 12.43 4.38 10.58
C LEU A 273 11.91 4.34 12.03
N ASN A 274 11.86 5.48 12.71
CA ASN A 274 11.48 5.54 14.13
C ASN A 274 9.96 5.44 14.35
N ARG A 275 9.19 5.79 13.34
CA ARG A 275 7.73 5.90 13.44
C ARG A 275 7.01 4.59 13.16
N HIS A 276 7.62 3.68 12.39
CA HIS A 276 6.92 2.56 11.77
C HIS A 276 7.37 1.17 12.25
N GLY A 277 8.12 1.08 13.36
CA GLY A 277 8.57 -0.19 13.94
C GLY A 277 9.82 -0.77 13.28
N ARG A 278 10.26 -1.93 13.76
CA ARG A 278 11.54 -2.56 13.39
C ARG A 278 11.63 -2.97 11.93
N LEU A 279 10.50 -3.24 11.28
CA LEU A 279 10.48 -3.65 9.87
C LEU A 279 11.13 -2.62 8.95
N PHE A 280 10.85 -1.34 9.16
CA PHE A 280 11.35 -0.29 8.27
C PHE A 280 12.87 -0.06 8.35
N SER A 281 13.54 -0.60 9.35
CA SER A 281 15.01 -0.63 9.44
C SER A 281 15.65 -1.80 8.67
N GLN A 282 14.86 -2.71 8.11
CA GLN A 282 15.36 -3.88 7.38
C GLN A 282 15.39 -3.61 5.88
N PRO A 283 16.44 -4.06 5.16
CA PRO A 283 16.44 -4.06 3.70
C PRO A 283 15.50 -5.13 3.15
N LEU A 284 15.09 -4.97 1.89
CA LEU A 284 14.37 -6.01 1.16
C LEU A 284 15.30 -7.23 1.00
N PRO A 285 14.86 -8.44 1.39
CA PRO A 285 15.68 -9.63 1.20
C PRO A 285 15.83 -10.00 -0.29
N GLU A 286 16.99 -10.50 -0.65
CA GLU A 286 17.27 -11.05 -1.97
C GLU A 286 16.41 -12.28 -2.30
#